data_3d42615e0b82e44e2c01f6a53602f361
#
_entry.id   3d42615e0b82e44e2c01f6a53602f361
#
_cell.length_a   1.000
_cell.length_b   1.000
_cell.length_c   1.000
_cell.angle_alpha   90.00
_cell.angle_beta   90.00
_cell.angle_gamma   90.00
#
_symmetry.space_group_name_H-M   'P 1'
#
loop_
_entity.id
_entity.type
_entity.pdbx_description
1 polymer ?
#
loop_
_entity_poly.entity_id
_entity_poly.type
_entity_poly.pdbx_seq_one_letter_code
_entity_poly.pdbx_strand_id
1 'polypeptide(L)'
;LLGPALDGAEAHIWPGQDYANERKVEWQILTKPEMDLLPRDKVPRMPWHDVGVQILGQPARDLCRHFCQRWNMLLRSKKHTRRMDFLLPPSDLTEDEVRRFGVQGTCDVQICRSGGPWSLSTPKTVEHSIQNAYLKAIEQSEHFVYVENQFFVTSTVMESTEIENSIGLALVERIVRAHRERTPWRAIILIPATPGFPMEYDHPESGSVRIISALQYSSIARGPHSIFARLESVGIDPHAYIGFYSLRQWGRMRHGQLVTEQVYPHDKVMIVDDRLAIIGSANINERSQRGDRDSELACVVQDHDMLM
;
A
#
# COMPACT_ATOMS: atom_id res chain seq x y z
N LEU A 1 -0.54 -3.33 -17.55
CA LEU A 1 -0.16 -3.31 -18.95
C LEU A 1 -1.36 -2.83 -19.77
N LEU A 2 -1.48 -1.52 -19.89
CA LEU A 2 -2.36 -0.95 -20.89
C LEU A 2 -1.69 -1.23 -22.23
N GLY A 3 -2.33 -2.06 -23.05
CA GLY A 3 -1.97 -2.22 -24.43
C GLY A 3 -1.92 -0.86 -25.13
N PRO A 4 -1.39 -0.80 -26.35
CA PRO A 4 -1.38 0.42 -27.16
C PRO A 4 -2.77 1.00 -27.12
N ALA A 5 -2.84 2.31 -26.93
CA ALA A 5 -4.07 3.05 -26.76
C ALA A 5 -5.21 2.39 -27.53
N LEU A 6 -6.30 2.08 -26.85
CA LEU A 6 -7.50 1.57 -27.48
C LEU A 6 -8.07 2.70 -28.34
N ASP A 7 -7.39 3.00 -29.44
CA ASP A 7 -7.71 4.07 -30.39
C ASP A 7 -8.94 3.76 -31.24
N GLY A 8 -9.55 2.61 -31.03
CA GLY A 8 -10.77 2.23 -31.75
C GLY A 8 -11.99 2.96 -31.20
N ALA A 9 -12.84 3.41 -32.11
CA ALA A 9 -14.17 3.98 -31.80
C ALA A 9 -15.04 3.05 -30.94
N GLU A 10 -14.61 1.82 -30.70
CA GLU A 10 -15.30 0.75 -30.03
C GLU A 10 -14.79 0.44 -28.62
N ALA A 11 -13.77 1.15 -28.15
CA ALA A 11 -13.19 0.92 -26.82
C ALA A 11 -14.03 1.52 -25.69
N HIS A 12 -15.33 1.34 -25.76
CA HIS A 12 -16.23 1.61 -24.65
C HIS A 12 -16.23 0.40 -23.73
N ILE A 13 -15.41 0.44 -22.68
CA ILE A 13 -15.23 -0.69 -21.75
C ILE A 13 -16.56 -1.05 -21.07
N TRP A 14 -17.35 -0.03 -20.68
CA TRP A 14 -18.72 -0.17 -20.19
C TRP A 14 -19.52 1.13 -20.42
N PRO A 15 -20.85 1.06 -20.57
CA PRO A 15 -21.70 2.24 -20.60
C PRO A 15 -21.96 2.77 -19.20
N GLY A 16 -22.26 4.05 -19.09
CA GLY A 16 -22.73 4.68 -17.85
C GLY A 16 -21.60 5.12 -16.89
N GLN A 17 -21.96 5.27 -15.64
CA GLN A 17 -21.10 5.89 -14.65
C GLN A 17 -19.91 5.00 -14.29
N ASP A 18 -18.74 5.62 -14.19
CA ASP A 18 -17.52 5.00 -13.73
C ASP A 18 -17.33 5.28 -12.22
N TYR A 19 -17.83 4.37 -11.38
CA TYR A 19 -17.72 4.50 -9.92
C TYR A 19 -16.29 4.28 -9.39
N ALA A 20 -15.38 3.77 -10.21
CA ALA A 20 -13.97 3.70 -9.90
C ALA A 20 -13.24 5.00 -10.24
N ASN A 21 -13.92 5.97 -10.87
CA ASN A 21 -13.38 7.30 -11.07
C ASN A 21 -13.46 8.07 -9.75
N GLU A 22 -12.34 8.53 -9.27
CA GLU A 22 -12.17 9.16 -7.96
C GLU A 22 -12.65 10.61 -7.89
N ARG A 23 -13.06 11.19 -9.02
CA ARG A 23 -13.61 12.54 -9.07
C ARG A 23 -15.02 12.55 -8.51
N LYS A 24 -15.13 12.55 -7.17
CA LYS A 24 -16.39 12.50 -6.41
C LYS A 24 -17.44 13.51 -6.84
N VAL A 25 -17.04 14.66 -7.32
CA VAL A 25 -17.96 15.70 -7.84
C VAL A 25 -18.85 15.19 -8.96
N GLU A 26 -18.51 14.06 -9.56
CA GLU A 26 -19.21 13.50 -10.72
C GLU A 26 -20.22 12.42 -10.34
N TRP A 27 -20.28 11.98 -9.07
CA TRP A 27 -21.23 10.98 -8.58
C TRP A 27 -22.57 11.56 -8.12
N GLN A 28 -22.97 12.70 -8.68
CA GLN A 28 -24.14 13.42 -8.21
C GLN A 28 -25.48 12.77 -8.59
N ILE A 29 -25.50 11.88 -9.60
CA ILE A 29 -26.74 11.31 -10.14
C ILE A 29 -26.73 9.79 -10.03
N LEU A 30 -26.69 9.26 -8.82
CA LEU A 30 -26.69 7.81 -8.54
C LEU A 30 -27.97 7.09 -9.03
N THR A 31 -29.04 7.82 -9.30
CA THR A 31 -30.31 7.26 -9.79
C THR A 31 -30.34 6.98 -11.30
N LYS A 32 -29.30 7.38 -12.02
CA LYS A 32 -29.14 7.17 -13.48
C LYS A 32 -27.81 6.51 -13.78
N PRO A 33 -27.61 5.23 -13.43
CA PRO A 33 -26.33 4.56 -13.55
C PRO A 33 -25.84 4.41 -14.98
N GLU A 34 -26.75 4.49 -15.97
CA GLU A 34 -26.44 4.44 -17.40
C GLU A 34 -25.88 5.75 -17.98
N MET A 35 -25.90 6.84 -17.19
CA MET A 35 -25.47 8.14 -17.66
C MET A 35 -23.96 8.27 -17.55
N ASP A 36 -23.30 8.67 -18.64
CA ASP A 36 -21.91 9.09 -18.60
C ASP A 36 -21.79 10.45 -17.91
N LEU A 37 -21.11 10.51 -16.78
CA LEU A 37 -20.92 11.77 -16.05
C LEU A 37 -19.70 12.55 -16.53
N LEU A 38 -18.80 11.89 -17.26
CA LEU A 38 -17.60 12.47 -17.83
C LEU A 38 -17.60 12.36 -19.33
N PRO A 39 -17.18 13.41 -20.05
CA PRO A 39 -16.89 13.31 -21.47
C PRO A 39 -15.61 12.48 -21.67
N ARG A 40 -15.77 11.16 -21.80
CA ARG A 40 -14.66 10.20 -21.93
C ARG A 40 -13.79 10.41 -23.16
N ASP A 41 -14.26 11.19 -24.10
CA ASP A 41 -13.51 11.65 -25.27
C ASP A 41 -12.58 12.82 -24.98
N LYS A 42 -12.73 13.50 -23.82
CA LYS A 42 -11.97 14.70 -23.44
C LYS A 42 -11.16 14.53 -22.16
N VAL A 43 -11.67 13.72 -21.23
CA VAL A 43 -11.08 13.55 -19.92
C VAL A 43 -10.44 12.16 -19.80
N PRO A 44 -9.11 12.07 -19.65
CA PRO A 44 -8.46 10.79 -19.47
C PRO A 44 -8.87 10.17 -18.12
N ARG A 45 -8.97 8.84 -18.11
CA ARG A 45 -9.10 8.08 -16.87
C ARG A 45 -7.73 7.87 -16.27
N MET A 46 -7.62 8.08 -14.96
CA MET A 46 -6.40 7.80 -14.23
C MET A 46 -6.14 6.26 -14.17
N PRO A 47 -5.00 5.78 -14.68
CA PRO A 47 -4.64 4.37 -14.54
C PRO A 47 -4.42 3.99 -13.07
N TRP A 48 -4.96 2.84 -12.69
CA TRP A 48 -4.83 2.25 -11.36
C TRP A 48 -3.83 1.11 -11.40
N HIS A 49 -2.84 1.14 -10.50
CA HIS A 49 -1.84 0.08 -10.36
C HIS A 49 -1.98 -0.57 -8.99
N ASP A 50 -2.15 -1.88 -8.98
CA ASP A 50 -2.28 -2.67 -7.77
C ASP A 50 -1.64 -4.05 -7.94
N VAL A 51 -1.26 -4.68 -6.85
CA VAL A 51 -0.64 -5.99 -6.82
C VAL A 51 -1.49 -6.94 -5.97
N GLY A 52 -1.82 -8.09 -6.54
CA GLY A 52 -2.51 -9.17 -5.85
C GLY A 52 -1.60 -10.35 -5.59
N VAL A 53 -1.90 -11.11 -4.55
CA VAL A 53 -1.19 -12.35 -4.22
C VAL A 53 -2.18 -13.49 -4.03
N GLN A 54 -1.86 -14.66 -4.58
CA GLN A 54 -2.58 -15.90 -4.33
C GLN A 54 -1.77 -16.73 -3.34
N ILE A 55 -2.40 -17.14 -2.24
CA ILE A 55 -1.76 -17.88 -1.16
C ILE A 55 -2.41 -19.25 -1.03
N LEU A 56 -1.61 -20.28 -0.96
CA LEU A 56 -2.02 -21.66 -0.76
C LEU A 56 -1.39 -22.23 0.51
N GLY A 57 -1.99 -23.27 1.06
CA GLY A 57 -1.45 -23.99 2.20
C GLY A 57 -1.81 -23.38 3.56
N GLN A 58 -0.93 -23.55 4.52
CA GLN A 58 -1.17 -23.12 5.91
C GLN A 58 -1.39 -21.61 6.05
N PRO A 59 -0.66 -20.72 5.35
CA PRO A 59 -0.92 -19.28 5.45
C PRO A 59 -2.34 -18.87 4.99
N ALA A 60 -2.92 -19.60 4.02
CA ALA A 60 -4.33 -19.40 3.65
C ALA A 60 -5.30 -19.74 4.80
N ARG A 61 -4.97 -20.75 5.61
CA ARG A 61 -5.72 -21.09 6.83
C ARG A 61 -5.64 -19.97 7.88
N ASP A 62 -4.49 -19.31 8.00
CA ASP A 62 -4.32 -18.17 8.90
C ASP A 62 -5.14 -16.96 8.46
N LEU A 63 -5.25 -16.71 7.17
CA LEU A 63 -6.18 -15.71 6.62
C LEU A 63 -7.64 -16.06 6.91
N CYS A 64 -8.03 -17.33 6.77
CA CYS A 64 -9.36 -17.78 7.15
C CYS A 64 -9.64 -17.58 8.66
N ARG A 65 -8.66 -17.84 9.52
CA ARG A 65 -8.78 -17.59 10.97
C ARG A 65 -8.99 -16.12 11.27
N HIS A 66 -8.24 -15.25 10.61
CA HIS A 66 -8.44 -13.80 10.71
C HIS A 66 -9.84 -13.39 10.28
N PHE A 67 -10.34 -13.94 9.16
CA PHE A 67 -11.70 -13.68 8.69
C PHE A 67 -12.74 -14.12 9.73
N CYS A 68 -12.63 -15.34 10.26
CA CYS A 68 -13.54 -15.85 11.31
C CYS A 68 -13.51 -14.95 12.55
N GLN A 69 -12.33 -14.52 12.98
CA GLN A 69 -12.17 -13.62 14.13
C GLN A 69 -12.89 -12.28 13.88
N ARG A 70 -12.69 -11.70 12.71
CA ARG A 70 -13.30 -10.43 12.29
C ARG A 70 -14.82 -10.55 12.19
N TRP A 71 -15.30 -11.60 11.53
CA TRP A 71 -16.73 -11.92 11.43
C TRP A 71 -17.40 -12.05 12.80
N ASN A 72 -16.82 -12.86 13.66
CA ASN A 72 -17.37 -13.12 14.99
C ASN A 72 -17.35 -11.86 15.88
N MET A 73 -16.35 -11.00 15.72
CA MET A 73 -16.30 -9.70 16.40
C MET A 73 -17.46 -8.81 15.98
N LEU A 74 -17.73 -8.70 14.68
CA LEU A 74 -18.83 -7.90 14.16
C LEU A 74 -20.18 -8.44 14.64
N LEU A 75 -20.36 -9.76 14.69
CA LEU A 75 -21.59 -10.38 15.22
C LEU A 75 -21.84 -10.04 16.69
N ARG A 76 -20.77 -9.94 17.50
CA ARG A 76 -20.90 -9.59 18.92
C ARG A 76 -21.17 -8.09 19.13
N SER A 77 -20.65 -7.26 18.26
CA SER A 77 -20.65 -5.79 18.47
C SER A 77 -21.84 -5.09 17.86
N LYS A 78 -22.54 -5.69 16.91
CA LYS A 78 -23.65 -5.07 16.17
C LYS A 78 -24.96 -5.79 16.37
N LYS A 79 -26.07 -5.02 16.39
CA LYS A 79 -27.44 -5.59 16.29
C LYS A 79 -27.69 -5.98 14.83
N HIS A 80 -28.08 -7.23 14.63
CA HIS A 80 -28.39 -7.77 13.30
C HIS A 80 -29.88 -8.00 13.16
N THR A 81 -30.42 -7.70 11.98
CA THR A 81 -31.83 -7.95 11.64
C THR A 81 -32.09 -9.41 11.26
N ARG A 82 -31.05 -10.14 10.92
CA ARG A 82 -31.11 -11.56 10.58
C ARG A 82 -30.19 -12.36 11.50
N ARG A 83 -30.60 -13.56 11.85
CA ARG A 83 -29.73 -14.50 12.55
C ARG A 83 -28.58 -14.91 11.64
N MET A 84 -27.36 -14.77 12.14
CA MET A 84 -26.14 -15.21 11.50
C MET A 84 -25.34 -16.01 12.51
N ASP A 85 -24.75 -17.11 12.06
CA ASP A 85 -24.00 -18.00 12.94
C ASP A 85 -22.56 -17.54 13.09
N PHE A 86 -21.96 -17.87 14.24
CA PHE A 86 -20.54 -17.72 14.46
C PHE A 86 -19.79 -18.71 13.57
N LEU A 87 -18.67 -18.26 13.02
CA LEU A 87 -17.79 -19.10 12.23
C LEU A 87 -16.75 -19.76 13.13
N LEU A 88 -16.48 -21.03 12.85
CA LEU A 88 -15.37 -21.75 13.46
C LEU A 88 -14.13 -21.61 12.59
N PRO A 89 -12.98 -21.33 13.19
CA PRO A 89 -11.73 -21.26 12.41
C PRO A 89 -11.38 -22.66 11.88
N PRO A 90 -10.75 -22.74 10.70
CA PRO A 90 -10.28 -24.01 10.17
C PRO A 90 -9.16 -24.60 11.05
N SER A 91 -9.07 -25.92 11.08
CA SER A 91 -7.92 -26.63 11.65
C SER A 91 -6.65 -26.35 10.83
N ASP A 92 -5.50 -26.69 11.38
CA ASP A 92 -4.26 -26.72 10.61
C ASP A 92 -4.35 -27.75 9.49
N LEU A 93 -3.56 -27.52 8.43
CA LEU A 93 -3.43 -28.49 7.36
C LEU A 93 -2.68 -29.74 7.85
N THR A 94 -3.18 -30.89 7.45
CA THR A 94 -2.46 -32.15 7.61
C THR A 94 -1.44 -32.33 6.49
N GLU A 95 -0.42 -33.15 6.72
CA GLU A 95 0.55 -33.47 5.68
C GLU A 95 -0.08 -34.09 4.44
N ASP A 96 -1.16 -34.87 4.60
CA ASP A 96 -1.88 -35.47 3.47
C ASP A 96 -2.62 -34.42 2.64
N GLU A 97 -3.19 -33.39 3.28
CA GLU A 97 -3.81 -32.28 2.56
C GLU A 97 -2.75 -31.48 1.79
N VAL A 98 -1.61 -31.19 2.39
CA VAL A 98 -0.50 -30.48 1.72
C VAL A 98 -0.04 -31.27 0.49
N ARG A 99 0.14 -32.58 0.61
CA ARG A 99 0.52 -33.46 -0.52
C ARG A 99 -0.51 -33.42 -1.67
N ARG A 100 -1.79 -33.34 -1.35
CA ARG A 100 -2.88 -33.27 -2.37
C ARG A 100 -2.89 -32.00 -3.18
N PHE A 101 -2.38 -30.90 -2.64
CA PHE A 101 -2.30 -29.65 -3.41
C PHE A 101 -1.30 -29.73 -4.56
N GLY A 102 -0.35 -30.64 -4.54
CA GLY A 102 0.64 -30.83 -5.59
C GLY A 102 1.53 -29.62 -5.83
N VAL A 103 1.51 -28.65 -4.92
CA VAL A 103 2.30 -27.43 -5.02
C VAL A 103 3.65 -27.69 -4.36
N GLN A 104 4.70 -27.53 -5.15
CA GLN A 104 6.08 -27.52 -4.66
C GLN A 104 6.52 -26.06 -4.58
N GLY A 105 6.71 -25.56 -3.39
CA GLY A 105 7.17 -24.21 -3.15
C GLY A 105 8.46 -24.21 -2.33
N THR A 106 9.30 -23.24 -2.57
CA THR A 106 10.59 -23.04 -1.88
C THR A 106 10.56 -21.84 -0.94
N CYS A 107 9.44 -21.11 -0.90
CA CYS A 107 9.31 -19.90 -0.08
C CYS A 107 8.66 -20.17 1.27
N ASP A 108 9.20 -19.52 2.29
CA ASP A 108 8.54 -19.34 3.58
C ASP A 108 7.54 -18.19 3.51
N VAL A 109 6.36 -18.39 4.08
CA VAL A 109 5.28 -17.40 4.06
C VAL A 109 4.77 -17.16 5.47
N GLN A 110 4.73 -15.89 5.88
CA GLN A 110 4.16 -15.47 7.17
C GLN A 110 3.08 -14.42 6.95
N ILE A 111 1.92 -14.62 7.59
CA ILE A 111 0.87 -13.61 7.64
C ILE A 111 1.12 -12.67 8.82
N CYS A 112 1.22 -11.39 8.50
CA CYS A 112 1.33 -10.30 9.47
C CYS A 112 0.06 -9.45 9.44
N ARG A 113 -0.21 -8.74 10.53
CA ARG A 113 -1.38 -7.87 10.61
C ARG A 113 -1.17 -6.62 11.46
N SER A 114 -1.98 -5.62 11.18
CA SER A 114 -2.28 -4.51 12.07
C SER A 114 -3.70 -4.64 12.56
N GLY A 115 -3.94 -4.51 13.86
CA GLY A 115 -5.28 -4.63 14.42
C GLY A 115 -5.30 -4.56 15.93
N GLY A 116 -6.49 -4.36 16.48
CA GLY A 116 -6.64 -4.19 17.92
C GLY A 116 -8.02 -4.63 18.43
N PRO A 117 -8.33 -4.31 19.68
CA PRO A 117 -9.60 -4.71 20.32
C PRO A 117 -10.84 -4.31 19.52
N TRP A 118 -10.80 -3.14 18.91
CA TRP A 118 -11.91 -2.61 18.11
C TRP A 118 -12.18 -3.39 16.82
N SER A 119 -11.16 -4.06 16.28
CA SER A 119 -11.26 -4.77 15.00
C SER A 119 -11.27 -6.29 15.15
N LEU A 120 -10.63 -6.83 16.19
CA LEU A 120 -10.39 -8.26 16.34
C LEU A 120 -10.91 -8.84 17.67
N SER A 121 -11.45 -8.01 18.55
CA SER A 121 -11.80 -8.39 19.94
C SER A 121 -10.62 -8.99 20.72
N THR A 122 -9.39 -8.60 20.41
CA THR A 122 -8.22 -8.99 21.18
C THR A 122 -8.24 -8.29 22.53
N PRO A 123 -8.10 -8.97 23.66
CA PRO A 123 -8.14 -8.30 24.95
C PRO A 123 -6.89 -7.42 25.14
N LYS A 124 -7.07 -6.11 25.07
CA LYS A 124 -6.07 -5.07 25.39
C LYS A 124 -4.77 -5.06 24.58
N THR A 125 -4.61 -5.91 23.58
CA THR A 125 -3.41 -5.94 22.75
C THR A 125 -3.65 -5.30 21.40
N VAL A 126 -2.73 -4.44 21.01
CA VAL A 126 -2.62 -3.90 19.66
C VAL A 126 -1.54 -4.68 18.93
N GLU A 127 -1.87 -5.21 17.77
CA GLU A 127 -0.94 -5.95 16.93
C GLU A 127 -0.45 -5.04 15.80
N HIS A 128 0.87 -4.95 15.62
CA HIS A 128 1.54 -4.17 14.58
C HIS A 128 2.67 -4.96 13.93
N SER A 129 2.45 -6.26 13.71
CA SER A 129 3.46 -7.16 13.14
C SER A 129 3.85 -6.78 11.71
N ILE A 130 3.01 -6.05 10.97
CA ILE A 130 3.36 -5.50 9.66
C ILE A 130 4.50 -4.47 9.81
N GLN A 131 4.37 -3.50 10.70
CA GLN A 131 5.43 -2.52 10.95
C GLN A 131 6.73 -3.22 11.35
N ASN A 132 6.65 -4.19 12.26
CA ASN A 132 7.82 -4.94 12.69
C ASN A 132 8.50 -5.67 11.53
N ALA A 133 7.72 -6.24 10.60
CA ALA A 133 8.26 -6.88 9.39
C ALA A 133 8.98 -5.87 8.49
N TYR A 134 8.39 -4.69 8.26
CA TYR A 134 9.03 -3.61 7.49
C TYR A 134 10.36 -3.18 8.13
N LEU A 135 10.35 -2.89 9.43
CA LEU A 135 11.55 -2.44 10.16
C LEU A 135 12.66 -3.49 10.09
N LYS A 136 12.31 -4.76 10.34
CA LYS A 136 13.28 -5.87 10.31
C LYS A 136 13.86 -6.11 8.93
N ALA A 137 13.01 -6.09 7.90
CA ALA A 137 13.44 -6.28 6.51
C ALA A 137 14.38 -5.15 6.05
N ILE A 138 14.10 -3.89 6.39
CA ILE A 138 14.98 -2.75 6.10
C ILE A 138 16.30 -2.90 6.87
N GLU A 139 16.26 -3.20 8.16
CA GLU A 139 17.45 -3.42 8.98
C GLU A 139 18.37 -4.50 8.40
N GLN A 140 17.78 -5.61 7.94
CA GLN A 140 18.53 -6.77 7.43
C GLN A 140 18.97 -6.66 5.97
N SER A 141 18.46 -5.68 5.22
CA SER A 141 18.80 -5.51 3.80
C SER A 141 20.31 -5.33 3.59
N GLU A 142 20.83 -5.96 2.56
CA GLU A 142 22.26 -5.92 2.22
C GLU A 142 22.54 -5.00 1.03
N HIS A 143 21.68 -5.00 0.01
CA HIS A 143 21.91 -4.34 -1.28
C HIS A 143 20.90 -3.27 -1.59
N PHE A 144 19.59 -3.58 -1.50
CA PHE A 144 18.56 -2.61 -1.82
C PHE A 144 17.22 -2.88 -1.13
N VAL A 145 16.43 -1.83 -1.10
CA VAL A 145 15.02 -1.86 -0.74
C VAL A 145 14.22 -1.17 -1.83
N TYR A 146 13.25 -1.86 -2.42
CA TYR A 146 12.26 -1.31 -3.32
C TYR A 146 10.91 -1.25 -2.63
N VAL A 147 10.22 -0.13 -2.75
CA VAL A 147 8.88 0.07 -2.15
C VAL A 147 7.94 0.67 -3.17
N GLU A 148 6.76 0.08 -3.33
CA GLU A 148 5.58 0.73 -3.90
C GLU A 148 4.56 0.93 -2.80
N ASN A 149 4.05 2.12 -2.65
CA ASN A 149 3.05 2.41 -1.63
C ASN A 149 2.18 3.61 -1.98
N GLN A 150 0.90 3.52 -1.66
CA GLN A 150 -0.05 4.61 -1.87
C GLN A 150 0.30 5.88 -1.07
N PHE A 151 0.95 5.72 0.08
CA PHE A 151 1.39 6.82 0.95
C PHE A 151 2.81 6.61 1.44
N PHE A 152 3.48 7.70 1.76
CA PHE A 152 4.76 7.67 2.45
C PHE A 152 4.80 8.76 3.53
N VAL A 153 4.19 8.44 4.68
CA VAL A 153 4.09 9.34 5.84
C VAL A 153 4.67 8.63 7.05
N THR A 154 5.84 9.05 7.50
CA THR A 154 6.61 8.34 8.52
C THR A 154 7.56 9.27 9.28
N SER A 155 7.83 8.95 10.54
CA SER A 155 8.92 9.48 11.39
C SER A 155 9.13 11.00 11.31
N THR A 156 8.04 11.77 11.24
CA THR A 156 8.10 13.23 11.10
C THR A 156 7.22 13.94 12.12
N VAL A 157 7.46 15.23 12.29
CA VAL A 157 6.64 16.12 13.11
C VAL A 157 6.21 17.28 12.25
N MET A 158 4.92 17.56 12.22
CA MET A 158 4.33 18.71 11.54
C MET A 158 3.36 19.41 12.49
N GLU A 159 3.68 20.64 12.86
CA GLU A 159 2.97 21.40 13.89
C GLU A 159 2.88 20.61 15.21
N SER A 160 1.67 20.23 15.63
CA SER A 160 1.43 19.40 16.82
C SER A 160 1.22 17.91 16.50
N THR A 161 1.34 17.52 15.24
CA THR A 161 1.14 16.13 14.81
C THR A 161 2.47 15.40 14.71
N GLU A 162 2.67 14.41 15.56
CA GLU A 162 3.80 13.50 15.52
C GLU A 162 3.41 12.21 14.81
N ILE A 163 4.26 11.75 13.89
CA ILE A 163 4.12 10.49 13.16
C ILE A 163 5.15 9.52 13.73
N GLU A 164 4.66 8.55 14.49
CA GLU A 164 5.50 7.67 15.31
C GLU A 164 5.95 6.40 14.58
N ASN A 165 5.29 6.01 13.45
CA ASN A 165 5.77 4.85 12.71
C ASN A 165 7.21 5.09 12.23
N SER A 166 8.10 4.11 12.48
CA SER A 166 9.55 4.30 12.38
C SER A 166 10.15 3.85 11.05
N ILE A 167 9.35 3.63 10.01
CA ILE A 167 9.85 3.11 8.72
C ILE A 167 10.88 4.07 8.10
N GLY A 168 10.61 5.38 8.10
CA GLY A 168 11.56 6.38 7.60
C GLY A 168 12.85 6.43 8.41
N LEU A 169 12.75 6.29 9.73
CA LEU A 169 13.92 6.23 10.61
C LEU A 169 14.77 4.99 10.31
N ALA A 170 14.15 3.83 10.13
CA ALA A 170 14.85 2.60 9.75
C ALA A 170 15.61 2.75 8.42
N LEU A 171 15.04 3.45 7.43
CA LEU A 171 15.74 3.77 6.19
C LEU A 171 16.96 4.68 6.43
N VAL A 172 16.81 5.71 7.27
CA VAL A 172 17.93 6.60 7.64
C VAL A 172 19.03 5.81 8.32
N GLU A 173 18.71 4.98 9.32
CA GLU A 173 19.69 4.17 10.04
C GLU A 173 20.41 3.18 9.11
N ARG A 174 19.66 2.56 8.18
CA ARG A 174 20.25 1.65 7.19
C ARG A 174 21.19 2.38 6.22
N ILE A 175 20.85 3.58 5.78
CA ILE A 175 21.69 4.41 4.92
C ILE A 175 22.96 4.85 5.67
N VAL A 176 22.83 5.31 6.91
CA VAL A 176 23.98 5.69 7.76
C VAL A 176 24.95 4.51 7.93
N ARG A 177 24.41 3.30 8.13
CA ARG A 177 25.22 2.08 8.20
C ARG A 177 25.95 1.83 6.89
N ALA A 178 25.27 1.87 5.74
CA ALA A 178 25.88 1.67 4.42
C ALA A 178 26.99 2.68 4.14
N HIS A 179 26.76 3.95 4.48
CA HIS A 179 27.73 5.02 4.31
C HIS A 179 29.00 4.78 5.17
N ARG A 180 28.81 4.43 6.45
CA ARG A 180 29.90 4.12 7.38
C ARG A 180 30.72 2.91 6.91
N GLU A 181 30.05 1.86 6.44
CA GLU A 181 30.67 0.62 5.97
C GLU A 181 31.18 0.71 4.53
N ARG A 182 30.87 1.79 3.81
CA ARG A 182 31.19 2.00 2.40
C ARG A 182 30.66 0.88 1.49
N THR A 183 29.50 0.34 1.85
CA THR A 183 28.83 -0.68 1.06
C THR A 183 27.83 -0.05 0.09
N PRO A 184 27.73 -0.55 -1.16
CA PRO A 184 26.70 -0.10 -2.09
C PRO A 184 25.33 -0.53 -1.56
N TRP A 185 24.44 0.44 -1.35
CA TRP A 185 23.06 0.20 -0.93
C TRP A 185 22.15 1.29 -1.48
N ARG A 186 20.93 0.93 -1.84
CA ARG A 186 19.97 1.91 -2.37
C ARG A 186 18.53 1.60 -1.98
N ALA A 187 17.75 2.64 -1.71
CA ALA A 187 16.30 2.59 -1.62
C ALA A 187 15.65 3.27 -2.84
N ILE A 188 14.64 2.61 -3.41
CA ILE A 188 13.82 3.12 -4.51
C ILE A 188 12.38 3.10 -4.02
N ILE A 189 11.75 4.27 -3.91
CA ILE A 189 10.41 4.42 -3.37
C ILE A 189 9.49 4.97 -4.45
N LEU A 190 8.47 4.22 -4.81
CA LEU A 190 7.45 4.59 -5.77
C LEU A 190 6.16 4.96 -5.05
N ILE A 191 5.67 6.17 -5.29
CA ILE A 191 4.48 6.73 -4.66
C ILE A 191 3.66 7.53 -5.68
N PRO A 192 2.36 7.72 -5.47
CA PRO A 192 1.58 8.65 -6.29
C PRO A 192 2.15 10.08 -6.24
N ALA A 193 2.12 10.77 -7.36
CA ALA A 193 2.50 12.19 -7.41
C ALA A 193 1.56 13.03 -6.54
N THR A 194 0.28 12.67 -6.52
CA THR A 194 -0.73 13.24 -5.62
C THR A 194 -1.30 12.10 -4.77
N PRO A 195 -0.96 12.01 -3.48
CA PRO A 195 -1.49 10.97 -2.60
C PRO A 195 -2.95 11.23 -2.26
N GLY A 196 -3.69 10.15 -1.99
CA GLY A 196 -5.11 10.22 -1.75
C GLY A 196 -5.91 10.26 -3.05
N PHE A 197 -7.22 10.43 -2.93
CA PHE A 197 -8.08 10.48 -4.10
C PHE A 197 -7.95 11.84 -4.80
N PRO A 198 -7.73 11.86 -6.12
CA PRO A 198 -7.47 13.10 -6.83
C PRO A 198 -8.68 14.02 -6.77
N MET A 199 -8.52 15.02 -5.95
CA MET A 199 -9.28 16.25 -6.04
C MET A 199 -8.30 17.34 -6.44
N GLU A 200 -8.76 18.28 -7.23
CA GLU A 200 -7.95 19.46 -7.50
C GLU A 200 -7.58 20.11 -6.16
N TYR A 201 -6.31 20.49 -6.01
CA TYR A 201 -5.79 21.06 -4.77
C TYR A 201 -6.58 22.28 -4.30
N ASP A 202 -7.15 23.03 -5.25
CA ASP A 202 -7.93 24.24 -5.00
C ASP A 202 -9.40 23.95 -4.63
N HIS A 203 -9.82 22.68 -4.73
CA HIS A 203 -11.19 22.32 -4.36
C HIS A 203 -11.40 22.47 -2.84
N PRO A 204 -12.52 23.06 -2.38
CA PRO A 204 -12.78 23.28 -0.94
C PRO A 204 -12.68 21.99 -0.11
N GLU A 205 -13.09 20.86 -0.65
CA GLU A 205 -13.08 19.55 0.04
C GLU A 205 -11.72 18.82 -0.02
N SER A 206 -10.70 19.38 -0.68
CA SER A 206 -9.38 18.78 -0.80
C SER A 206 -8.48 18.91 0.45
N GLY A 207 -9.05 19.32 1.58
CA GLY A 207 -8.31 19.51 2.84
C GLY A 207 -7.49 18.28 3.26
N SER A 208 -8.08 17.10 3.16
CA SER A 208 -7.38 15.84 3.50
C SER A 208 -6.21 15.56 2.56
N VAL A 209 -6.36 15.78 1.26
CA VAL A 209 -5.29 15.59 0.26
C VAL A 209 -4.13 16.55 0.53
N ARG A 210 -4.43 17.81 0.85
CA ARG A 210 -3.41 18.82 1.21
C ARG A 210 -2.63 18.42 2.46
N ILE A 211 -3.32 17.94 3.51
CA ILE A 211 -2.68 17.53 4.76
C ILE A 211 -1.79 16.30 4.52
N ILE A 212 -2.30 15.29 3.80
CA ILE A 212 -1.52 14.08 3.50
C ILE A 212 -0.28 14.43 2.67
N SER A 213 -0.42 15.29 1.65
CA SER A 213 0.71 15.74 0.84
C SER A 213 1.73 16.50 1.67
N ALA A 214 1.29 17.38 2.56
CA ALA A 214 2.20 18.13 3.45
C ALA A 214 2.97 17.18 4.37
N LEU A 215 2.30 16.21 4.99
CA LEU A 215 2.93 15.18 5.83
C LEU A 215 3.92 14.31 5.04
N GLN A 216 3.56 13.93 3.81
CA GLN A 216 4.45 13.16 2.93
C GLN A 216 5.73 13.95 2.60
N TYR A 217 5.60 15.21 2.21
CA TYR A 217 6.77 16.06 1.98
C TYR A 217 7.59 16.29 3.25
N SER A 218 6.96 16.42 4.42
CA SER A 218 7.65 16.54 5.70
C SER A 218 8.37 15.25 6.09
N SER A 219 7.86 14.10 5.68
CA SER A 219 8.55 12.83 5.88
C SER A 219 9.79 12.69 4.98
N ILE A 220 9.70 13.14 3.72
CA ILE A 220 10.73 12.93 2.70
C ILE A 220 11.83 13.98 2.78
N ALA A 221 11.48 15.27 2.60
CA ALA A 221 12.48 16.30 2.32
C ALA A 221 12.24 17.66 2.99
N ARG A 222 11.10 17.88 3.65
CA ARG A 222 10.80 19.20 4.24
C ARG A 222 10.86 19.19 5.77
N GLY A 223 11.59 20.15 6.30
CA GLY A 223 11.73 20.32 7.75
C GLY A 223 12.80 19.41 8.38
N PRO A 224 13.13 19.65 9.65
CA PRO A 224 14.30 19.04 10.31
C PRO A 224 14.13 17.55 10.61
N HIS A 225 12.90 17.04 10.59
CA HIS A 225 12.60 15.63 10.86
C HIS A 225 12.47 14.77 9.60
N SER A 226 12.64 15.36 8.40
CA SER A 226 12.59 14.63 7.14
C SER A 226 13.77 13.68 6.98
N ILE A 227 13.62 12.64 6.16
CA ILE A 227 14.70 11.70 5.83
C ILE A 227 15.92 12.47 5.28
N PHE A 228 15.70 13.41 4.36
CA PHE A 228 16.79 14.18 3.75
C PHE A 228 17.54 15.02 4.77
N ALA A 229 16.84 15.79 5.59
CA ALA A 229 17.48 16.62 6.60
C ALA A 229 18.25 15.80 7.64
N ARG A 230 17.74 14.63 8.05
CA ARG A 230 18.44 13.73 8.97
C ARG A 230 19.76 13.21 8.37
N LEU A 231 19.78 12.84 7.09
CA LEU A 231 20.98 12.38 6.40
C LEU A 231 21.97 13.52 6.18
N GLU A 232 21.52 14.67 5.73
CA GLU A 232 22.34 15.87 5.54
C GLU A 232 22.98 16.34 6.85
N SER A 233 22.26 16.23 7.98
CA SER A 233 22.78 16.62 9.30
C SER A 233 24.02 15.79 9.74
N VAL A 234 24.20 14.61 9.16
CA VAL A 234 25.35 13.73 9.41
C VAL A 234 26.33 13.67 8.21
N GLY A 235 26.18 14.61 7.26
CA GLY A 235 27.09 14.77 6.12
C GLY A 235 26.88 13.76 4.98
N ILE A 236 25.70 13.15 4.89
CA ILE A 236 25.36 12.16 3.85
C ILE A 236 24.46 12.82 2.81
N ASP A 237 24.84 12.74 1.52
CA ASP A 237 23.96 13.12 0.42
C ASP A 237 22.84 12.10 0.26
N PRO A 238 21.56 12.47 0.49
CA PRO A 238 20.42 11.56 0.37
C PRO A 238 20.29 10.94 -1.03
N HIS A 239 20.57 11.74 -2.06
CA HIS A 239 20.40 11.31 -3.46
C HIS A 239 21.34 10.17 -3.88
N ALA A 240 22.44 9.99 -3.15
CA ALA A 240 23.33 8.85 -3.35
C ALA A 240 22.72 7.52 -2.91
N TYR A 241 21.69 7.53 -2.03
CA TYR A 241 21.17 6.34 -1.37
C TYR A 241 19.65 6.11 -1.54
N ILE A 242 18.86 7.17 -1.68
CA ILE A 242 17.41 7.04 -1.76
C ILE A 242 16.82 7.91 -2.85
N GLY A 243 15.86 7.35 -3.60
CA GLY A 243 15.12 8.08 -4.63
C GLY A 243 13.62 7.86 -4.47
N PHE A 244 12.85 8.94 -4.65
CA PHE A 244 11.40 8.92 -4.67
C PHE A 244 10.90 9.18 -6.09
N TYR A 245 9.99 8.33 -6.56
CA TYR A 245 9.52 8.33 -7.94
C TYR A 245 8.00 8.26 -7.99
N SER A 246 7.44 8.73 -9.08
CA SER A 246 6.02 8.61 -9.39
C SER A 246 5.84 8.18 -10.84
N LEU A 247 4.84 7.35 -11.09
CA LEU A 247 4.53 6.90 -12.43
C LEU A 247 3.61 7.90 -13.14
N ARG A 248 3.85 8.08 -14.42
CA ARG A 248 3.04 8.89 -15.29
C ARG A 248 2.90 8.24 -16.65
N GLN A 249 1.69 8.27 -17.20
CA GLN A 249 1.40 7.80 -18.54
C GLN A 249 0.89 8.95 -19.40
N TRP A 250 1.25 8.91 -20.67
CA TRP A 250 0.69 9.78 -21.68
C TRP A 250 -0.02 8.96 -22.75
N GLY A 251 -0.98 9.57 -23.41
CA GLY A 251 -1.73 8.92 -24.48
C GLY A 251 -2.35 9.96 -25.42
N ARG A 252 -3.01 9.47 -26.44
CA ARG A 252 -3.73 10.30 -27.41
C ARG A 252 -5.21 9.98 -27.33
N MET A 253 -6.02 10.98 -27.07
CA MET A 253 -7.48 10.86 -27.08
C MET A 253 -8.00 10.69 -28.49
N ARG A 254 -9.26 10.24 -28.64
CA ARG A 254 -9.91 9.95 -29.93
C ARG A 254 -9.77 11.05 -31.00
N HIS A 255 -9.75 12.32 -30.59
CA HIS A 255 -9.61 13.46 -31.46
C HIS A 255 -8.17 13.92 -31.70
N GLY A 256 -7.19 13.08 -31.34
CA GLY A 256 -5.77 13.37 -31.54
C GLY A 256 -5.13 14.22 -30.45
N GLN A 257 -5.89 14.69 -29.45
CA GLN A 257 -5.37 15.46 -28.31
C GLN A 257 -4.42 14.62 -27.49
N LEU A 258 -3.22 15.13 -27.24
CA LEU A 258 -2.28 14.54 -26.30
C LEU A 258 -2.72 14.85 -24.88
N VAL A 259 -2.78 13.82 -24.05
CA VAL A 259 -3.13 13.92 -22.64
C VAL A 259 -2.10 13.14 -21.80
N THR A 260 -2.02 13.48 -20.55
CA THR A 260 -1.15 12.79 -19.60
C THR A 260 -1.88 12.68 -18.28
N GLU A 261 -1.67 11.55 -17.58
CA GLU A 261 -2.25 11.30 -16.28
C GLU A 261 -1.25 10.58 -15.41
N GLN A 262 -1.32 10.75 -14.07
CA GLN A 262 -0.56 9.90 -13.18
C GLN A 262 -1.05 8.45 -13.27
N VAL A 263 -0.16 7.51 -13.13
CA VAL A 263 -0.52 6.13 -12.78
C VAL A 263 -0.55 6.06 -11.27
N TYR A 264 -1.71 5.70 -10.70
CA TYR A 264 -1.91 5.70 -9.27
C TYR A 264 -1.50 4.35 -8.67
N PRO A 265 -0.29 4.23 -8.07
CA PRO A 265 0.07 3.04 -7.31
C PRO A 265 -0.76 2.99 -6.02
N HIS A 266 -1.66 2.00 -5.95
CA HIS A 266 -2.46 1.73 -4.76
C HIS A 266 -1.97 0.51 -4.01
N ASP A 267 -1.07 -0.22 -4.58
CA ASP A 267 -0.39 -1.35 -4.00
C ASP A 267 0.46 -0.98 -2.78
N LYS A 268 0.75 -1.96 -1.96
CA LYS A 268 1.63 -1.85 -0.80
C LYS A 268 2.58 -3.03 -0.83
N VAL A 269 3.71 -2.79 -1.48
CA VAL A 269 4.74 -3.79 -1.74
C VAL A 269 6.08 -3.28 -1.25
N MET A 270 6.85 -4.14 -0.60
CA MET A 270 8.28 -3.93 -0.36
C MET A 270 9.03 -5.17 -0.81
N ILE A 271 10.10 -4.98 -1.57
CA ILE A 271 11.03 -6.01 -2.00
C ILE A 271 12.40 -5.69 -1.44
N VAL A 272 13.05 -6.67 -0.85
CA VAL A 272 14.38 -6.54 -0.25
C VAL A 272 15.31 -7.58 -0.85
N ASP A 273 16.36 -7.10 -1.48
CA ASP A 273 17.47 -7.92 -2.02
C ASP A 273 17.02 -9.08 -2.93
N ASP A 274 15.89 -8.94 -3.63
CA ASP A 274 15.23 -9.98 -4.46
C ASP A 274 14.88 -11.28 -3.70
N ARG A 275 14.98 -11.30 -2.38
CA ARG A 275 14.78 -12.48 -1.53
C ARG A 275 13.54 -12.43 -0.67
N LEU A 276 13.16 -11.23 -0.25
CA LEU A 276 12.02 -11.02 0.63
C LEU A 276 11.05 -10.05 -0.02
N ALA A 277 9.76 -10.40 0.00
CA ALA A 277 8.68 -9.51 -0.40
C ALA A 277 7.65 -9.37 0.73
N ILE A 278 7.18 -8.14 0.96
CA ILE A 278 6.00 -7.86 1.79
C ILE A 278 4.93 -7.31 0.87
N ILE A 279 3.78 -8.00 0.83
CA ILE A 279 2.64 -7.61 -0.01
C ILE A 279 1.40 -7.56 0.88
N GLY A 280 0.69 -6.44 0.89
CA GLY A 280 -0.46 -6.33 1.77
C GLY A 280 -1.31 -5.09 1.57
N SER A 281 -2.14 -4.80 2.57
CA SER A 281 -3.06 -3.67 2.55
C SER A 281 -2.56 -2.43 3.33
N ALA A 282 -1.50 -2.58 4.13
CA ALA A 282 -1.01 -1.54 5.03
C ALA A 282 -0.25 -0.42 4.30
N ASN A 283 -0.77 0.78 4.32
CA ASN A 283 -0.07 1.96 3.86
C ASN A 283 1.12 2.30 4.79
N ILE A 284 2.16 2.94 4.23
CA ILE A 284 3.18 3.58 5.04
C ILE A 284 2.59 4.90 5.56
N ASN A 285 1.80 4.77 6.59
CA ASN A 285 1.25 5.89 7.36
C ASN A 285 0.95 5.44 8.80
N GLU A 286 0.66 6.41 9.65
CA GLU A 286 0.38 6.17 11.06
C GLU A 286 -0.82 5.26 11.28
N ARG A 287 -1.87 5.41 10.47
CA ARG A 287 -3.12 4.65 10.63
C ARG A 287 -2.92 3.16 10.41
N SER A 288 -2.25 2.79 9.30
CA SER A 288 -2.09 1.38 8.89
C SER A 288 -0.99 0.66 9.66
N GLN A 289 0.04 1.38 10.15
CA GLN A 289 1.22 0.75 10.76
C GLN A 289 1.08 0.51 12.26
N ARG A 290 0.29 1.29 12.97
CA ARG A 290 0.19 1.23 14.45
C ARG A 290 -0.73 0.12 14.97
N GLY A 291 -1.69 -0.36 14.18
CA GLY A 291 -2.66 -1.38 14.57
C GLY A 291 -3.80 -0.90 15.47
N ASP A 292 -3.76 0.34 15.93
CA ASP A 292 -4.78 0.93 16.80
C ASP A 292 -5.87 1.71 16.04
N ARG A 293 -5.71 1.91 14.74
CA ARG A 293 -6.64 2.68 13.89
C ARG A 293 -7.21 1.88 12.74
N ASP A 294 -6.36 1.39 11.83
CA ASP A 294 -6.79 0.58 10.69
C ASP A 294 -6.52 -0.91 10.96
N SER A 295 -7.31 -1.77 10.32
CA SER A 295 -7.13 -3.22 10.37
C SER A 295 -6.58 -3.68 9.03
N GLU A 296 -5.33 -4.20 9.05
CA GLU A 296 -4.58 -4.52 7.86
C GLU A 296 -4.03 -5.94 7.88
N LEU A 297 -3.78 -6.48 6.71
CA LEU A 297 -3.11 -7.77 6.50
C LEU A 297 -1.93 -7.60 5.54
N ALA A 298 -0.88 -8.35 5.77
CA ALA A 298 0.23 -8.48 4.85
C ALA A 298 0.76 -9.91 4.85
N CYS A 299 1.30 -10.30 3.70
CA CYS A 299 2.03 -11.53 3.50
C CYS A 299 3.52 -11.19 3.38
N VAL A 300 4.34 -11.78 4.22
CA VAL A 300 5.80 -11.76 4.10
C VAL A 300 6.20 -13.07 3.43
N VAL A 301 6.87 -12.95 2.29
CA VAL A 301 7.36 -14.08 1.52
C VAL A 301 8.87 -14.00 1.47
N GLN A 302 9.54 -15.07 1.86
CA GLN A 302 10.99 -15.20 1.72
C GLN A 302 11.31 -16.42 0.89
N ASP A 303 12.01 -16.23 -0.23
CA ASP A 303 12.43 -17.32 -1.08
C ASP A 303 13.89 -17.70 -0.78
N HIS A 304 14.14 -19.01 -0.79
CA HIS A 304 15.46 -19.60 -0.58
C HIS A 304 16.05 -20.17 -1.87
N ASP A 305 15.25 -20.30 -2.92
CA ASP A 305 15.68 -20.78 -4.23
C ASP A 305 15.81 -19.61 -5.19
N MET A 306 17.03 -19.09 -5.28
CA MET A 306 17.35 -17.96 -6.13
C MET A 306 17.67 -18.41 -7.54
N LEU A 307 17.01 -17.84 -8.53
CA LEU A 307 17.42 -17.97 -9.94
C LEU A 307 18.80 -17.29 -10.09
N MET A 308 19.82 -18.12 -10.39
CA MET A 308 21.16 -17.61 -10.72
C MET A 308 21.25 -17.23 -12.19
#